data_d454160d95d41cd19e174fcdf60db981
#
_entry.id   d454160d95d41cd19e174fcdf60db981
#
_cell.length_a   1.000
_cell.length_b   1.000
_cell.length_c   1.000
_cell.angle_alpha   90.00
_cell.angle_beta   90.00
_cell.angle_gamma   90.00
#
_symmetry.space_group_name_H-M   'P 1'
#
loop_
_entity.id
_entity.type
_entity.pdbx_description
1 polymer ?
#
loop_
_entity_poly.entity_id
_entity_poly.type
_entity_poly.pdbx_seq_one_letter_code
_entity_poly.pdbx_strand_id
1 'polypeptide(L)'
;IRVADHIDQVQDVLGRKMLLENPASYLAFSESTMSETEFLREIAATFLHRPYQRMAETGLIMSYLLALTLGNEEDRAELARYASAAGVDTQDLTTELGAAPEVYQLVREGTLGTELYPLATEVTRAFRQTPMFEHLMTPLGRTAVQDIGNLYSASLPAWLAAGMEDAAAQGMSLDGRRVLALGYGSGDAAEAIPMRVVPGWEAAARNIGFVEALRDPVDLDESGYARLHDGMTAGTAGPRPPGVFYIDRVGTRDRPFDDHGIEYYRFEA
;
A
#
# COMPACT_ATOMS: atom_id res chain seq x y z
N ILE A 1 -0.93 3.04 15.01
CA ILE A 1 -1.24 1.79 14.29
C ILE A 1 -0.05 0.88 14.51
N ARG A 2 -0.26 -0.27 15.12
CA ARG A 2 0.83 -1.21 15.41
C ARG A 2 1.08 -2.07 14.17
N VAL A 3 2.33 -2.46 13.95
CA VAL A 3 2.70 -3.35 12.85
C VAL A 3 1.89 -4.66 12.88
N ALA A 4 1.54 -5.13 14.09
CA ALA A 4 0.68 -6.29 14.29
C ALA A 4 -0.71 -6.11 13.66
N ASP A 5 -1.37 -4.98 13.88
CA ASP A 5 -2.70 -4.70 13.31
C ASP A 5 -2.66 -4.71 11.78
N HIS A 6 -1.53 -4.30 11.21
CA HIS A 6 -1.33 -4.30 9.77
C HIS A 6 -1.04 -5.70 9.22
N ILE A 7 -0.26 -6.50 9.93
CA ILE A 7 0.01 -7.89 9.56
C ILE A 7 -1.28 -8.70 9.56
N ASP A 8 -2.11 -8.57 10.60
CA ASP A 8 -3.40 -9.25 10.68
C ASP A 8 -4.31 -8.84 9.53
N GLN A 9 -4.33 -7.56 9.17
CA GLN A 9 -5.16 -7.07 8.08
C GLN A 9 -4.65 -7.49 6.70
N VAL A 10 -3.35 -7.53 6.49
CA VAL A 10 -2.79 -8.05 5.24
C VAL A 10 -2.94 -9.56 5.16
N GLN A 11 -2.84 -10.28 6.28
CA GLN A 11 -3.17 -11.70 6.33
C GLN A 11 -4.66 -11.96 6.06
N ASP A 12 -5.56 -11.10 6.55
CA ASP A 12 -6.97 -11.15 6.22
C ASP A 12 -7.24 -10.83 4.74
N VAL A 13 -6.48 -9.94 4.13
CA VAL A 13 -6.68 -9.48 2.75
C VAL A 13 -6.01 -10.39 1.72
N LEU A 14 -4.76 -10.77 1.93
CA LEU A 14 -4.00 -11.65 1.03
C LEU A 14 -3.91 -13.10 1.55
N GLY A 15 -4.25 -13.29 2.83
CA GLY A 15 -4.19 -14.58 3.48
C GLY A 15 -5.48 -15.37 3.38
N ARG A 16 -5.70 -16.21 4.39
CA ARG A 16 -6.75 -17.24 4.44
C ARG A 16 -8.13 -16.80 4.00
N LYS A 17 -8.61 -15.60 4.41
CA LYS A 17 -10.01 -15.23 4.13
C LYS A 17 -10.22 -14.85 2.70
N MET A 18 -9.32 -14.08 2.12
CA MET A 18 -9.52 -13.58 0.77
C MET A 18 -9.13 -14.57 -0.30
N LEU A 19 -8.06 -15.33 -0.09
CA LEU A 19 -7.56 -16.30 -1.06
C LEU A 19 -8.19 -17.69 -0.89
N LEU A 20 -8.59 -18.07 0.34
CA LEU A 20 -9.11 -19.41 0.63
C LEU A 20 -10.59 -19.44 1.01
N GLU A 21 -11.10 -18.43 1.72
CA GLU A 21 -12.50 -18.38 2.18
C GLU A 21 -13.43 -17.60 1.24
N ASN A 22 -12.88 -16.74 0.38
CA ASN A 22 -13.64 -16.09 -0.68
C ASN A 22 -13.06 -16.39 -2.06
N PRO A 23 -13.14 -17.66 -2.51
CA PRO A 23 -12.66 -18.05 -3.83
C PRO A 23 -13.32 -17.25 -4.95
N ALA A 24 -14.53 -16.70 -4.73
CA ALA A 24 -15.24 -15.95 -5.75
C ALA A 24 -14.58 -14.59 -6.06
N SER A 25 -14.04 -13.88 -5.07
CA SER A 25 -13.28 -12.63 -5.29
C SER A 25 -11.96 -12.90 -6.01
N TYR A 26 -11.33 -14.00 -5.65
CA TYR A 26 -10.08 -14.45 -6.26
C TYR A 26 -10.33 -15.11 -7.62
N LEU A 27 -11.37 -15.94 -7.75
CA LEU A 27 -11.74 -16.60 -9.00
C LEU A 27 -12.37 -15.65 -10.03
N ALA A 28 -13.06 -14.60 -9.60
CA ALA A 28 -13.50 -13.55 -10.52
C ALA A 28 -12.31 -12.83 -11.17
N PHE A 29 -11.15 -12.86 -10.50
CA PHE A 29 -9.89 -12.39 -11.04
C PHE A 29 -9.15 -13.46 -11.84
N SER A 30 -9.20 -14.68 -11.42
CA SER A 30 -8.47 -15.81 -11.98
C SER A 30 -9.43 -16.73 -12.75
N GLU A 31 -9.61 -16.51 -14.03
CA GLU A 31 -10.05 -17.56 -14.95
C GLU A 31 -8.99 -18.68 -15.07
N SER A 32 -7.92 -18.62 -14.30
CA SER A 32 -6.78 -19.53 -14.32
C SER A 32 -6.68 -20.32 -13.01
N THR A 33 -6.17 -21.53 -13.10
CA THR A 33 -5.79 -22.39 -11.97
C THR A 33 -4.48 -21.97 -11.31
N MET A 34 -4.17 -20.68 -11.35
CA MET A 34 -2.94 -20.10 -10.81
C MET A 34 -2.97 -20.09 -9.28
N SER A 35 -1.89 -20.52 -8.65
CA SER A 35 -1.73 -20.41 -7.20
C SER A 35 -1.37 -18.97 -6.78
N GLU A 36 -1.50 -18.69 -5.48
CA GLU A 36 -1.14 -17.39 -4.90
C GLU A 36 0.33 -17.06 -5.12
N THR A 37 1.20 -18.05 -4.99
CA THR A 37 2.64 -17.90 -5.21
C THR A 37 2.97 -17.62 -6.66
N GLU A 38 2.34 -18.33 -7.60
CA GLU A 38 2.47 -18.04 -9.03
C GLU A 38 2.00 -16.64 -9.36
N PHE A 39 0.86 -16.22 -8.81
CA PHE A 39 0.34 -14.86 -9.00
C PHE A 39 1.34 -13.81 -8.51
N LEU A 40 1.86 -13.93 -7.29
CA LEU A 40 2.81 -12.99 -6.70
C LEU A 40 4.16 -12.98 -7.44
N ARG A 41 4.57 -14.10 -8.03
CA ARG A 41 5.76 -14.18 -8.89
C ARG A 41 5.58 -13.52 -10.26
N GLU A 42 4.36 -13.45 -10.76
CA GLU A 42 4.05 -12.92 -12.10
C GLU A 42 3.63 -11.45 -12.13
N ILE A 43 3.26 -10.86 -11.00
CA ILE A 43 2.87 -9.44 -10.97
C ILE A 43 4.01 -8.55 -11.47
N ALA A 44 3.66 -7.54 -12.25
CA ALA A 44 4.64 -6.58 -12.76
C ALA A 44 4.92 -5.44 -11.77
N ALA A 45 3.96 -5.13 -10.89
CA ALA A 45 4.10 -4.12 -9.85
C ALA A 45 3.06 -4.31 -8.76
N THR A 46 3.39 -3.83 -7.56
CA THR A 46 2.48 -3.76 -6.43
C THR A 46 2.37 -2.32 -5.94
N PHE A 47 1.14 -1.85 -5.75
CA PHE A 47 0.82 -0.55 -5.19
C PHE A 47 0.07 -0.74 -3.89
N LEU A 48 0.57 -0.12 -2.82
CA LEU A 48 0.02 -0.33 -1.49
C LEU A 48 -0.40 1.01 -0.88
N HIS A 49 -1.52 0.99 -0.15
CA HIS A 49 -1.77 2.05 0.80
C HIS A 49 -0.69 2.02 1.86
N ARG A 50 0.07 3.10 2.01
CA ARG A 50 1.16 3.15 2.98
C ARG A 50 1.23 4.50 3.68
N PRO A 51 0.94 4.52 4.97
CA PRO A 51 1.18 5.71 5.79
C PRO A 51 2.68 5.99 5.96
N TYR A 52 3.51 4.94 5.94
CA TYR A 52 4.96 5.01 5.85
C TYR A 52 5.52 3.76 5.15
N GLN A 53 6.70 3.90 4.55
CA GLN A 53 7.25 2.94 3.60
C GLN A 53 7.35 1.49 4.12
N ARG A 54 7.88 1.29 5.34
CA ARG A 54 8.16 -0.05 5.87
C ARG A 54 6.91 -0.84 6.26
N MET A 55 5.81 -0.20 6.57
CA MET A 55 4.58 -0.88 6.97
C MET A 55 4.07 -1.79 5.84
N ALA A 56 3.93 -1.21 4.66
CA ALA A 56 3.47 -1.93 3.48
C ALA A 56 4.42 -3.07 3.07
N GLU A 57 5.73 -2.83 3.18
CA GLU A 57 6.74 -3.84 2.88
C GLU A 57 6.59 -5.10 3.75
N THR A 58 6.44 -4.92 5.05
CA THR A 58 6.28 -6.06 5.97
C THR A 58 5.03 -6.87 5.65
N GLY A 59 3.90 -6.19 5.42
CA GLY A 59 2.65 -6.86 5.08
C GLY A 59 2.76 -7.70 3.81
N LEU A 60 3.38 -7.16 2.76
CA LEU A 60 3.56 -7.91 1.50
C LEU A 60 4.49 -9.12 1.64
N ILE A 61 5.59 -8.97 2.40
CA ILE A 61 6.49 -10.10 2.68
C ILE A 61 5.74 -11.20 3.44
N MET A 62 5.02 -10.83 4.50
CA MET A 62 4.25 -11.79 5.29
C MET A 62 3.23 -12.54 4.44
N SER A 63 2.56 -11.83 3.51
CA SER A 63 1.62 -12.45 2.57
C SER A 63 2.31 -13.47 1.66
N TYR A 64 3.51 -13.16 1.18
CA TYR A 64 4.26 -14.10 0.36
C TYR A 64 4.72 -15.33 1.15
N LEU A 65 5.25 -15.14 2.36
CA LEU A 65 5.64 -16.25 3.23
C LEU A 65 4.45 -17.15 3.57
N LEU A 66 3.28 -16.56 3.82
CA LEU A 66 2.05 -17.34 4.04
C LEU A 66 1.63 -18.11 2.79
N ALA A 67 1.68 -17.49 1.62
CA ALA A 67 1.39 -18.16 0.35
C ALA A 67 2.31 -19.36 0.11
N LEU A 68 3.61 -19.23 0.40
CA LEU A 68 4.58 -20.33 0.33
C LEU A 68 4.24 -21.46 1.31
N THR A 69 3.76 -21.13 2.51
CA THR A 69 3.34 -22.12 3.53
C THR A 69 2.17 -22.95 3.04
N LEU A 70 1.21 -22.32 2.36
CA LEU A 70 -0.01 -22.94 1.83
C LEU A 70 0.19 -23.58 0.45
N GLY A 71 1.30 -23.29 -0.21
CA GLY A 71 1.59 -23.71 -1.57
C GLY A 71 1.96 -25.19 -1.72
N ASN A 72 2.52 -25.52 -2.86
CA ASN A 72 2.95 -26.88 -3.23
C ASN A 72 4.31 -27.24 -2.57
N GLU A 73 4.91 -28.35 -2.96
CA GLU A 73 6.18 -28.82 -2.41
C GLU A 73 7.36 -27.88 -2.76
N GLU A 74 7.35 -27.30 -3.96
CA GLU A 74 8.37 -26.35 -4.41
C GLU A 74 8.27 -25.03 -3.62
N ASP A 75 7.06 -24.55 -3.36
CA ASP A 75 6.79 -23.38 -2.55
C ASP A 75 7.29 -23.58 -1.11
N ARG A 76 6.98 -24.72 -0.51
CA ARG A 76 7.48 -25.06 0.84
C ARG A 76 9.00 -25.22 0.88
N ALA A 77 9.61 -25.72 -0.18
CA ALA A 77 11.07 -25.78 -0.30
C ALA A 77 11.69 -24.37 -0.42
N GLU A 78 11.00 -23.43 -1.07
CA GLU A 78 11.39 -22.02 -1.11
C GLU A 78 11.30 -21.38 0.28
N LEU A 79 10.21 -21.59 1.01
CA LEU A 79 10.06 -21.13 2.40
C LEU A 79 11.20 -21.65 3.28
N ALA A 80 11.55 -22.94 3.15
CA ALA A 80 12.64 -23.55 3.90
C ALA A 80 14.00 -22.89 3.61
N ARG A 81 14.25 -22.44 2.38
CA ARG A 81 15.47 -21.68 2.04
C ARG A 81 15.51 -20.33 2.77
N TYR A 82 14.39 -19.61 2.84
CA TYR A 82 14.32 -18.33 3.56
C TYR A 82 14.45 -18.52 5.07
N ALA A 83 13.80 -19.54 5.64
CA ALA A 83 13.91 -19.89 7.05
C ALA A 83 15.38 -20.23 7.42
N SER A 84 16.02 -21.09 6.63
CA SER A 84 17.43 -21.47 6.82
C SER A 84 18.36 -20.26 6.74
N ALA A 85 18.16 -19.35 5.79
CA ALA A 85 18.96 -18.13 5.65
C ALA A 85 18.82 -17.19 6.86
N ALA A 86 17.69 -17.24 7.55
CA ALA A 86 17.43 -16.50 8.79
C ALA A 86 17.83 -17.25 10.07
N GLY A 87 18.28 -18.51 9.95
CA GLY A 87 18.57 -19.36 11.11
C GLY A 87 17.34 -19.82 11.87
N VAL A 88 16.19 -19.88 11.20
CA VAL A 88 14.87 -20.24 11.77
C VAL A 88 14.52 -21.67 11.35
N ASP A 89 13.93 -22.45 12.28
CA ASP A 89 13.38 -23.76 11.94
C ASP A 89 12.13 -23.60 11.06
N THR A 90 12.05 -24.36 9.98
CA THR A 90 10.95 -24.25 9.00
C THR A 90 9.62 -24.71 9.58
N GLN A 91 9.62 -25.73 10.41
CA GLN A 91 8.38 -26.26 11.01
C GLN A 91 7.80 -25.28 12.04
N ASP A 92 8.68 -24.67 12.83
CA ASP A 92 8.28 -23.66 13.81
C ASP A 92 7.75 -22.41 13.09
N LEU A 93 8.41 -21.97 12.03
CA LEU A 93 7.93 -20.87 11.18
C LEU A 93 6.55 -21.17 10.57
N THR A 94 6.38 -22.37 10.02
CA THR A 94 5.10 -22.79 9.42
C THR A 94 3.99 -22.80 10.48
N THR A 95 4.30 -23.23 11.68
CA THR A 95 3.37 -23.24 12.82
C THR A 95 2.99 -21.82 13.22
N GLU A 96 3.96 -20.93 13.32
CA GLU A 96 3.74 -19.50 13.63
C GLU A 96 2.87 -18.81 12.56
N LEU A 97 3.22 -18.97 11.27
CA LEU A 97 2.45 -18.39 10.17
C LEU A 97 1.02 -18.95 10.06
N GLY A 98 0.83 -20.20 10.47
CA GLY A 98 -0.48 -20.84 10.53
C GLY A 98 -1.31 -20.44 11.75
N ALA A 99 -0.73 -19.82 12.75
CA ALA A 99 -1.43 -19.36 13.93
C ALA A 99 -2.29 -18.12 13.59
N ALA A 100 -3.52 -18.11 14.11
CA ALA A 100 -4.40 -16.94 14.04
C ALA A 100 -4.60 -16.43 15.48
N PRO A 101 -3.72 -15.53 15.98
CA PRO A 101 -3.84 -15.03 17.34
C PRO A 101 -5.14 -14.22 17.48
N GLU A 102 -5.90 -14.50 18.53
CA GLU A 102 -7.08 -13.74 18.89
C GLU A 102 -6.68 -12.37 19.46
N VAL A 103 -6.65 -11.34 18.64
CA VAL A 103 -6.21 -9.99 19.02
C VAL A 103 -6.97 -9.46 20.23
N TYR A 104 -8.29 -9.69 20.31
CA TYR A 104 -9.09 -9.29 21.46
C TYR A 104 -8.69 -10.01 22.76
N GLN A 105 -8.26 -11.26 22.67
CA GLN A 105 -7.73 -11.97 23.81
C GLN A 105 -6.41 -11.37 24.28
N LEU A 106 -5.49 -11.10 23.35
CA LEU A 106 -4.20 -10.45 23.64
C LEU A 106 -4.36 -9.07 24.28
N VAL A 107 -5.36 -8.29 23.82
CA VAL A 107 -5.70 -7.00 24.43
C VAL A 107 -6.16 -7.20 25.89
N ARG A 108 -7.05 -8.16 26.14
CA ARG A 108 -7.55 -8.45 27.51
C ARG A 108 -6.47 -8.94 28.43
N GLU A 109 -5.52 -9.72 27.93
CA GLU A 109 -4.40 -10.28 28.69
C GLU A 109 -3.25 -9.28 28.87
N GLY A 110 -3.31 -8.11 28.23
CA GLY A 110 -2.25 -7.09 28.27
C GLY A 110 -0.99 -7.49 27.53
N THR A 111 -1.06 -8.51 26.71
CA THR A 111 0.07 -9.07 25.95
C THR A 111 0.16 -8.50 24.52
N LEU A 112 -0.75 -7.64 24.15
CA LEU A 112 -0.75 -6.94 22.84
C LEU A 112 0.43 -5.97 22.71
N GLY A 113 1.57 -6.32 22.91
CA GLY A 113 2.78 -5.52 22.76
C GLY A 113 3.98 -6.41 22.52
N THR A 114 3.75 -7.71 22.70
CA THR A 114 4.72 -8.73 22.29
C THR A 114 4.67 -8.90 20.78
N GLU A 115 5.78 -9.19 20.19
CA GLU A 115 5.88 -9.50 18.77
C GLU A 115 5.07 -10.78 18.51
N LEU A 116 4.03 -10.68 17.66
CA LEU A 116 3.13 -11.80 17.39
C LEU A 116 3.74 -12.86 16.49
N TYR A 117 4.70 -12.47 15.67
CA TYR A 117 5.35 -13.32 14.66
C TYR A 117 6.88 -13.14 14.72
N PRO A 118 7.53 -13.53 15.80
CA PRO A 118 8.97 -13.32 15.99
C PRO A 118 9.82 -14.05 14.95
N LEU A 119 9.48 -15.28 14.59
CA LEU A 119 10.23 -16.06 13.59
C LEU A 119 10.05 -15.48 12.19
N ALA A 120 8.83 -15.15 11.82
CA ALA A 120 8.54 -14.50 10.54
C ALA A 120 9.19 -13.14 10.44
N THR A 121 9.34 -12.39 11.53
CA THR A 121 10.08 -11.13 11.56
C THR A 121 11.58 -11.34 11.24
N GLU A 122 12.21 -12.36 11.79
CA GLU A 122 13.59 -12.69 11.45
C GLU A 122 13.72 -13.09 9.98
N VAL A 123 12.81 -13.93 9.48
CA VAL A 123 12.78 -14.32 8.06
C VAL A 123 12.53 -13.11 7.17
N THR A 124 11.62 -12.21 7.53
CA THR A 124 11.36 -10.95 6.80
C THR A 124 12.63 -10.11 6.65
N ARG A 125 13.47 -10.05 7.70
CA ARG A 125 14.74 -9.32 7.65
C ARG A 125 15.71 -9.90 6.62
N ALA A 126 15.83 -11.23 6.56
CA ALA A 126 16.64 -11.93 5.58
C ALA A 126 16.04 -11.81 4.16
N PHE A 127 14.70 -11.94 4.02
CA PHE A 127 13.98 -11.88 2.76
C PHE A 127 14.19 -10.54 2.04
N ARG A 128 14.30 -9.43 2.76
CA ARG A 128 14.58 -8.10 2.18
C ARG A 128 15.86 -8.01 1.34
N GLN A 129 16.76 -8.99 1.46
CA GLN A 129 17.99 -9.06 0.68
C GLN A 129 17.85 -9.94 -0.58
N THR A 130 16.65 -10.41 -0.88
CA THR A 130 16.41 -11.32 -2.00
C THR A 130 15.91 -10.62 -3.26
N PRO A 131 16.19 -11.17 -4.45
CA PRO A 131 15.59 -10.65 -5.69
C PRO A 131 14.06 -10.72 -5.69
N MET A 132 13.46 -11.67 -4.95
CA MET A 132 12.01 -11.78 -4.84
C MET A 132 11.41 -10.60 -4.09
N PHE A 133 12.09 -10.09 -3.06
CA PHE A 133 11.66 -8.86 -2.40
C PHE A 133 11.70 -7.67 -3.37
N GLU A 134 12.78 -7.50 -4.12
CA GLU A 134 12.88 -6.44 -5.13
C GLU A 134 11.77 -6.55 -6.18
N HIS A 135 11.46 -7.77 -6.60
CA HIS A 135 10.37 -8.03 -7.53
C HIS A 135 9.00 -7.62 -6.95
N LEU A 136 8.68 -8.07 -5.74
CA LEU A 136 7.40 -7.76 -5.07
C LEU A 136 7.24 -6.26 -4.79
N MET A 137 8.33 -5.62 -4.42
CA MET A 137 8.34 -4.19 -4.06
C MET A 137 8.63 -3.28 -5.24
N THR A 138 8.52 -3.78 -6.48
CA THR A 138 8.83 -3.03 -7.72
C THR A 138 8.80 -1.52 -7.51
N PRO A 139 9.94 -0.81 -7.69
CA PRO A 139 10.12 0.55 -7.17
C PRO A 139 9.39 1.64 -7.94
N LEU A 140 8.41 1.31 -8.79
CA LEU A 140 7.68 2.25 -9.64
C LEU A 140 7.05 3.39 -8.82
N GLY A 141 7.33 4.60 -9.22
CA GLY A 141 6.81 5.81 -8.59
C GLY A 141 7.31 6.10 -7.18
N ARG A 142 8.18 5.24 -6.62
CA ARG A 142 8.66 5.33 -5.24
C ARG A 142 9.26 6.68 -4.90
N THR A 143 10.10 7.21 -5.76
CA THR A 143 10.77 8.50 -5.55
C THR A 143 9.77 9.65 -5.51
N ALA A 144 8.80 9.65 -6.42
CA ALA A 144 7.80 10.71 -6.48
C ALA A 144 6.88 10.75 -5.26
N VAL A 145 6.55 9.59 -4.66
CA VAL A 145 5.67 9.54 -3.48
C VAL A 145 6.41 9.60 -2.15
N GLN A 146 7.74 9.53 -2.14
CA GLN A 146 8.54 9.52 -0.93
C GLN A 146 8.44 10.83 -0.15
N ASP A 147 8.39 11.94 -0.86
CA ASP A 147 8.40 13.29 -0.28
C ASP A 147 6.98 13.84 -0.03
N ILE A 148 5.96 13.04 -0.31
CA ILE A 148 4.57 13.38 -0.04
C ILE A 148 4.20 12.89 1.35
N GLY A 149 3.59 13.75 2.14
CA GLY A 149 3.05 13.40 3.45
C GLY A 149 1.91 12.38 3.37
N ASN A 150 1.31 12.06 4.52
CA ASN A 150 0.20 11.11 4.57
C ASN A 150 -1.02 11.64 3.82
N LEU A 151 -1.37 11.01 2.71
CA LEU A 151 -2.52 11.32 1.87
C LEU A 151 -3.78 10.55 2.28
N TYR A 152 -3.74 9.80 3.39
CA TYR A 152 -4.85 8.96 3.86
C TYR A 152 -5.40 8.05 2.74
N SER A 153 -6.69 8.11 2.43
CA SER A 153 -7.30 7.30 1.37
C SER A 153 -6.76 7.59 -0.04
N ALA A 154 -6.18 8.76 -0.28
CA ALA A 154 -5.55 9.11 -1.55
C ALA A 154 -4.13 8.50 -1.74
N SER A 155 -3.55 7.91 -0.70
CA SER A 155 -2.20 7.35 -0.74
C SER A 155 -2.04 6.24 -1.80
N LEU A 156 -3.00 5.33 -1.91
CA LEU A 156 -2.97 4.25 -2.91
C LEU A 156 -3.12 4.78 -4.34
N PRO A 157 -4.15 5.58 -4.70
CA PRO A 157 -4.25 6.14 -6.04
C PRO A 157 -3.08 7.06 -6.41
N ALA A 158 -2.51 7.79 -5.47
CA ALA A 158 -1.34 8.62 -5.70
C ALA A 158 -0.12 7.76 -6.08
N TRP A 159 0.13 6.65 -5.37
CA TRP A 159 1.23 5.78 -5.73
C TRP A 159 0.98 5.04 -7.06
N LEU A 160 -0.26 4.61 -7.31
CA LEU A 160 -0.61 4.04 -8.61
C LEU A 160 -0.35 5.03 -9.76
N ALA A 161 -0.78 6.28 -9.61
CA ALA A 161 -0.58 7.34 -10.59
C ALA A 161 0.91 7.60 -10.84
N ALA A 162 1.70 7.82 -9.77
CA ALA A 162 3.13 8.02 -9.86
C ALA A 162 3.86 6.83 -10.49
N GLY A 163 3.44 5.60 -10.14
CA GLY A 163 4.07 4.39 -10.67
C GLY A 163 3.76 4.13 -12.13
N MET A 164 2.56 4.42 -12.60
CA MET A 164 2.21 4.28 -14.01
C MET A 164 2.94 5.34 -14.86
N GLU A 165 3.05 6.58 -14.37
CA GLU A 165 3.84 7.63 -15.03
C GLU A 165 5.31 7.25 -15.12
N ASP A 166 5.89 6.75 -14.03
CA ASP A 166 7.28 6.30 -13.96
C ASP A 166 7.54 5.11 -14.91
N ALA A 167 6.66 4.11 -14.94
CA ALA A 167 6.74 2.99 -15.87
C ALA A 167 6.73 3.45 -17.33
N ALA A 168 5.86 4.39 -17.68
CA ALA A 168 5.80 4.97 -19.01
C ALA A 168 7.05 5.78 -19.34
N ALA A 169 7.62 6.50 -18.39
CA ALA A 169 8.86 7.25 -18.55
C ALA A 169 10.07 6.33 -18.76
N GLN A 170 10.10 5.17 -18.08
CA GLN A 170 11.13 4.15 -18.23
C GLN A 170 10.96 3.28 -19.50
N GLY A 171 9.86 3.44 -20.24
CA GLY A 171 9.56 2.61 -21.41
C GLY A 171 9.27 1.15 -21.07
N MET A 172 8.74 0.87 -19.87
CA MET A 172 8.38 -0.49 -19.47
C MET A 172 7.22 -1.02 -20.30
N SER A 173 7.29 -2.30 -20.69
CA SER A 173 6.18 -2.97 -21.35
C SER A 173 5.25 -3.61 -20.31
N LEU A 174 4.12 -2.94 -20.03
CA LEU A 174 3.13 -3.44 -19.07
C LEU A 174 1.84 -3.95 -19.73
N ASP A 175 1.70 -3.86 -21.05
CA ASP A 175 0.51 -4.36 -21.75
C ASP A 175 0.17 -5.79 -21.38
N GLY A 176 -1.08 -6.01 -20.92
CA GLY A 176 -1.57 -7.31 -20.49
C GLY A 176 -0.96 -7.85 -19.21
N ARG A 177 0.03 -7.15 -18.61
CA ARG A 177 0.66 -7.56 -17.35
C ARG A 177 -0.30 -7.36 -16.17
N ARG A 178 -0.13 -8.18 -15.15
CA ARG A 178 -0.87 -8.08 -13.89
C ARG A 178 -0.16 -7.13 -12.95
N VAL A 179 -0.93 -6.32 -12.24
CA VAL A 179 -0.49 -5.48 -11.14
C VAL A 179 -1.44 -5.64 -9.96
N LEU A 180 -0.96 -5.41 -8.77
CA LEU A 180 -1.73 -5.56 -7.54
C LEU A 180 -1.83 -4.21 -6.83
N ALA A 181 -3.04 -3.80 -6.48
CA ALA A 181 -3.27 -2.69 -5.57
C ALA A 181 -3.83 -3.21 -4.25
N LEU A 182 -3.25 -2.77 -3.13
CA LEU A 182 -3.66 -3.14 -1.78
C LEU A 182 -4.15 -1.90 -1.04
N GLY A 183 -5.46 -1.83 -0.84
CA GLY A 183 -6.13 -0.83 -0.02
C GLY A 183 -6.11 -1.23 1.46
N TYR A 184 -5.97 -0.25 2.32
CA TYR A 184 -6.04 -0.41 3.76
C TYR A 184 -6.70 0.82 4.39
N GLY A 185 -7.55 0.60 5.36
CA GLY A 185 -8.16 1.64 6.17
C GLY A 185 -8.10 1.30 7.66
N SER A 186 -7.82 2.30 8.49
CA SER A 186 -7.72 2.14 9.96
C SER A 186 -9.05 1.77 10.64
N GLY A 187 -10.14 1.67 9.87
CA GLY A 187 -11.44 1.13 10.30
C GLY A 187 -11.57 -0.38 10.07
N ASP A 188 -10.46 -1.12 10.06
CA ASP A 188 -10.39 -2.58 9.90
C ASP A 188 -10.94 -3.07 8.54
N ALA A 189 -10.78 -2.25 7.50
CA ALA A 189 -11.08 -2.62 6.13
C ALA A 189 -9.81 -2.66 5.29
N ALA A 190 -9.58 -3.76 4.62
CA ALA A 190 -8.50 -3.90 3.66
C ALA A 190 -9.00 -4.67 2.43
N GLU A 191 -8.49 -4.32 1.26
CA GLU A 191 -8.88 -4.94 0.01
C GLU A 191 -7.69 -5.11 -0.92
N ALA A 192 -7.57 -6.29 -1.53
CA ALA A 192 -6.65 -6.55 -2.61
C ALA A 192 -7.38 -6.45 -3.95
N ILE A 193 -6.88 -5.58 -4.82
CA ILE A 193 -7.47 -5.31 -6.12
C ILE A 193 -6.46 -5.74 -7.19
N PRO A 194 -6.58 -6.97 -7.68
CA PRO A 194 -5.78 -7.41 -8.81
C PRO A 194 -6.28 -6.74 -10.08
N MET A 195 -5.35 -6.21 -10.86
CA MET A 195 -5.64 -5.47 -12.08
C MET A 195 -4.83 -6.02 -13.25
N ARG A 196 -5.32 -5.78 -14.46
CA ARG A 196 -4.59 -6.02 -15.69
C ARG A 196 -4.39 -4.70 -16.43
N VAL A 197 -3.16 -4.40 -16.79
CA VAL A 197 -2.85 -3.22 -17.60
C VAL A 197 -3.36 -3.44 -19.01
N VAL A 198 -4.10 -2.48 -19.53
CA VAL A 198 -4.74 -2.57 -20.86
C VAL A 198 -3.90 -1.85 -21.92
N PRO A 199 -4.00 -2.24 -23.22
CA PRO A 199 -3.32 -1.55 -24.31
C PRO A 199 -3.63 -0.05 -24.33
N GLY A 200 -2.62 0.74 -24.64
CA GLY A 200 -2.74 2.21 -24.68
C GLY A 200 -2.56 2.91 -23.34
N TRP A 201 -2.24 2.16 -22.30
CA TRP A 201 -2.02 2.69 -20.95
C TRP A 201 -0.93 3.76 -20.89
N GLU A 202 0.11 3.67 -21.73
CA GLU A 202 1.24 4.65 -21.74
C GLU A 202 0.76 6.05 -22.11
N ALA A 203 -0.20 6.16 -23.03
CA ALA A 203 -0.75 7.45 -23.41
C ALA A 203 -1.52 8.09 -22.24
N ALA A 204 -2.29 7.30 -21.49
CA ALA A 204 -2.97 7.75 -20.30
C ALA A 204 -1.95 8.12 -19.20
N ALA A 205 -0.96 7.27 -18.98
CA ALA A 205 0.07 7.47 -17.96
C ALA A 205 0.86 8.77 -18.17
N ARG A 206 1.25 9.08 -19.39
CA ARG A 206 1.96 10.34 -19.72
C ARG A 206 1.13 11.61 -19.50
N ASN A 207 -0.18 11.47 -19.43
CA ASN A 207 -1.09 12.60 -19.16
C ASN A 207 -1.42 12.79 -17.68
N ILE A 208 -0.88 11.94 -16.78
CA ILE A 208 -1.11 12.05 -15.33
C ILE A 208 -0.50 13.35 -14.80
N GLY A 209 0.76 13.63 -15.15
CA GLY A 209 1.46 14.83 -14.70
C GLY A 209 1.76 14.87 -13.20
N PHE A 210 1.93 13.70 -12.56
CA PHE A 210 2.14 13.60 -11.12
C PHE A 210 3.45 14.25 -10.68
N VAL A 211 4.55 13.94 -11.38
CA VAL A 211 5.86 14.53 -11.10
C VAL A 211 5.87 16.04 -11.41
N GLU A 212 5.17 16.44 -12.47
CA GLU A 212 5.03 17.86 -12.83
C GLU A 212 4.31 18.65 -11.74
N ALA A 213 3.25 18.06 -11.15
CA ALA A 213 2.50 18.70 -10.07
C ALA A 213 3.31 18.88 -8.78
N LEU A 214 4.40 18.14 -8.62
CA LEU A 214 5.31 18.25 -7.47
C LEU A 214 6.50 19.20 -7.71
N ARG A 215 6.59 19.84 -8.87
CA ARG A 215 7.66 20.80 -9.16
C ARG A 215 7.51 22.07 -8.35
N ASP A 216 8.65 22.67 -8.07
CA ASP A 216 8.75 23.96 -7.40
C ASP A 216 7.95 24.06 -6.08
N PRO A 217 8.18 23.12 -5.14
CA PRO A 217 7.52 23.19 -3.85
C PRO A 217 7.89 24.47 -3.13
N VAL A 218 6.95 25.05 -2.39
CA VAL A 218 7.21 26.20 -1.54
C VAL A 218 7.65 25.71 -0.17
N ASP A 219 8.88 25.99 0.19
CA ASP A 219 9.39 25.71 1.53
C ASP A 219 8.73 26.64 2.55
N LEU A 220 8.13 26.03 3.57
CA LEU A 220 7.51 26.75 4.68
C LEU A 220 8.39 26.67 5.91
N ASP A 221 8.59 27.81 6.56
CA ASP A 221 9.09 27.81 7.94
C ASP A 221 7.96 27.43 8.91
N GLU A 222 8.31 27.20 10.18
CA GLU A 222 7.34 26.83 11.22
C GLU A 222 6.19 27.84 11.32
N SER A 223 6.47 29.11 11.19
CA SER A 223 5.48 30.17 11.25
C SER A 223 4.56 30.18 10.04
N GLY A 224 5.09 29.90 8.86
CA GLY A 224 4.33 29.74 7.62
C GLY A 224 3.40 28.54 7.69
N TYR A 225 3.92 27.41 8.17
CA TYR A 225 3.12 26.20 8.38
C TYR A 225 1.98 26.45 9.38
N ALA A 226 2.28 27.04 10.55
CA ALA A 226 1.27 27.33 11.56
C ALA A 226 0.15 28.26 11.02
N ARG A 227 0.52 29.30 10.28
CA ARG A 227 -0.47 30.19 9.66
C ARG A 227 -1.40 29.47 8.69
N LEU A 228 -0.86 28.58 7.86
CA LEU A 228 -1.69 27.80 6.93
C LEU A 228 -2.56 26.77 7.66
N HIS A 229 -1.99 26.10 8.65
CA HIS A 229 -2.70 25.13 9.49
C HIS A 229 -3.87 25.76 10.25
N ASP A 230 -3.70 26.97 10.76
CA ASP A 230 -4.72 27.71 11.50
C ASP A 230 -5.74 28.43 10.59
N GLY A 231 -5.73 28.12 9.30
CA GLY A 231 -6.67 28.71 8.33
C GLY A 231 -6.35 30.15 7.93
N MET A 232 -5.17 30.65 8.29
CA MET A 232 -4.74 31.95 7.81
C MET A 232 -4.22 31.82 6.38
N THR A 233 -4.79 32.58 5.47
CA THR A 233 -4.33 32.60 4.07
C THR A 233 -2.91 33.13 3.98
N ALA A 234 -2.04 32.39 3.32
CA ALA A 234 -0.71 32.84 2.95
C ALA A 234 -0.83 33.91 1.85
N GLY A 235 -0.97 35.16 2.26
CA GLY A 235 -0.93 36.30 1.35
C GLY A 235 -2.10 36.38 0.33
N THR A 236 -2.21 37.52 -0.31
CA THR A 236 -3.15 37.70 -1.42
C THR A 236 -2.82 36.71 -2.54
N ALA A 237 -3.72 35.77 -2.76
CA ALA A 237 -3.65 34.91 -3.93
C ALA A 237 -3.56 35.81 -5.17
N GLY A 238 -2.48 35.72 -5.91
CA GLY A 238 -2.37 36.29 -7.24
C GLY A 238 -3.47 35.71 -8.15
N PRO A 239 -3.59 36.20 -9.38
CA PRO A 239 -4.56 35.65 -10.33
C PRO A 239 -4.32 34.14 -10.44
N ARG A 240 -5.39 33.37 -10.19
CA ARG A 240 -5.31 31.90 -10.21
C ARG A 240 -5.17 31.44 -11.65
N PRO A 241 -4.28 30.47 -11.91
CA PRO A 241 -4.17 29.92 -13.26
C PRO A 241 -5.49 29.20 -13.61
N PRO A 242 -5.92 29.23 -14.88
CA PRO A 242 -7.09 28.49 -15.33
C PRO A 242 -6.83 26.98 -15.25
N GLY A 243 -7.87 26.18 -15.13
CA GLY A 243 -7.80 24.73 -15.13
C GLY A 243 -7.40 24.10 -13.78
N VAL A 244 -7.49 24.83 -12.68
CA VAL A 244 -7.15 24.32 -11.35
C VAL A 244 -8.34 24.32 -10.39
N PHE A 245 -8.35 23.33 -9.50
CA PHE A 245 -9.18 23.35 -8.31
C PHE A 245 -8.46 24.08 -7.18
N TYR A 246 -9.20 24.85 -6.42
CA TYR A 246 -8.70 25.53 -5.24
C TYR A 246 -9.73 25.53 -4.10
N ILE A 247 -9.27 25.73 -2.87
CA ILE A 247 -10.15 25.94 -1.73
C ILE A 247 -10.71 27.35 -1.83
N ASP A 248 -12.00 27.48 -2.14
CA ASP A 248 -12.70 28.76 -2.25
C ASP A 248 -12.97 29.34 -0.86
N ARG A 249 -13.39 28.50 0.07
CA ARG A 249 -13.59 28.85 1.47
C ARG A 249 -13.52 27.63 2.38
N VAL A 250 -13.24 27.87 3.63
CA VAL A 250 -13.40 26.89 4.72
C VAL A 250 -14.64 27.28 5.52
N GLY A 251 -15.48 26.31 5.85
CA GLY A 251 -16.67 26.52 6.66
C GLY A 251 -16.32 26.94 8.08
N THR A 252 -17.14 27.83 8.66
CA THR A 252 -16.88 28.46 9.96
C THR A 252 -18.05 28.36 10.95
N ARG A 253 -19.08 27.58 10.64
CA ARG A 253 -20.28 27.50 11.47
C ARG A 253 -20.15 26.40 12.51
N ASP A 254 -20.28 26.72 13.77
CA ASP A 254 -20.27 25.83 14.94
C ASP A 254 -21.70 25.46 15.38
N ARG A 255 -22.43 24.70 14.58
CA ARG A 255 -23.77 24.21 14.93
C ARG A 255 -23.89 22.72 14.57
N PRO A 256 -24.79 21.95 15.22
CA PRO A 256 -25.10 20.60 14.75
C PRO A 256 -25.42 20.62 13.24
N PHE A 257 -24.73 19.82 12.47
CA PHE A 257 -24.73 19.79 10.99
C PHE A 257 -24.14 21.05 10.35
N ASP A 258 -23.20 21.69 11.02
CA ASP A 258 -22.50 22.85 10.50
C ASP A 258 -21.37 22.46 9.55
N ASP A 259 -20.68 23.47 9.03
CA ASP A 259 -19.61 23.31 8.07
C ASP A 259 -18.22 23.69 8.61
N HIS A 260 -18.05 23.72 9.95
CA HIS A 260 -16.76 24.10 10.54
C HIS A 260 -15.63 23.21 10.05
N GLY A 261 -14.61 23.79 9.44
CA GLY A 261 -13.47 23.07 8.89
C GLY A 261 -13.73 22.35 7.56
N ILE A 262 -14.96 22.40 7.01
CA ILE A 262 -15.23 21.82 5.69
C ILE A 262 -14.65 22.73 4.61
N GLU A 263 -13.79 22.16 3.78
CA GLU A 263 -13.21 22.84 2.63
C GLU A 263 -14.17 22.81 1.45
N TYR A 264 -14.46 23.97 0.88
CA TYR A 264 -15.27 24.11 -0.32
C TYR A 264 -14.37 24.40 -1.51
N TYR A 265 -14.34 23.48 -2.45
CA TYR A 265 -13.51 23.59 -3.63
C TYR A 265 -14.26 24.27 -4.77
N ARG A 266 -13.53 25.04 -5.55
CA ARG A 266 -13.98 25.64 -6.80
C ARG A 266 -13.00 25.32 -7.91
N PHE A 267 -13.54 25.14 -9.11
CA PHE A 267 -12.73 25.01 -10.32
C PHE A 267 -12.68 26.36 -11.03
N GLU A 268 -11.48 26.82 -11.34
CA GLU A 268 -11.26 27.98 -12.19
C GLU A 268 -11.14 27.52 -13.65
N ALA A 269 -12.08 27.91 -14.50
CA ALA A 269 -12.16 27.44 -15.88
C ALA A 269 -11.22 28.20 -16.83
#